data_eb74090a38c9707597caccf0dde4933c
#
_entry.id   eb74090a38c9707597caccf0dde4933c
#
_cell.length_a   1.000
_cell.length_b   1.000
_cell.length_c   1.000
_cell.angle_alpha   90.00
_cell.angle_beta   90.00
_cell.angle_gamma   90.00
#
_symmetry.space_group_name_H-M   'P 1'
#
loop_
_entity.id
_entity.type
_entity.pdbx_description
1 polymer ?
#
loop_
_entity_poly.entity_id
_entity_poly.type
_entity_poly.pdbx_seq_one_letter_code
_entity_poly.pdbx_strand_id
1 'polypeptide(L)'
;MAQSNIYGAGAASIFELFGDYVEGDASRAALVLASKRPCDASLDALDKSFAAFGYGTDAFSVATIEPLDASAEGGDIPLDSQALFLLVEGLDPLLLICADAEAVSLACLAYRSQFEQDAPARVLGRPAVMFRNLGALMESDAGKQKAWKLLKSLPRR
;
A
#
# COMPACT_ATOMS: atom_id res chain seq x y z
N MET A 1 7.63 -8.29 -28.71
CA MET A 1 8.27 -9.26 -27.79
C MET A 1 9.05 -8.60 -26.65
N ALA A 2 10.00 -7.75 -26.99
CA ALA A 2 10.84 -7.10 -25.97
C ALA A 2 10.08 -6.18 -25.02
N GLN A 3 8.99 -5.55 -25.47
CA GLN A 3 8.26 -4.56 -24.69
C GLN A 3 7.53 -5.13 -23.49
N SER A 4 6.87 -6.29 -23.61
CA SER A 4 6.16 -6.90 -22.49
C SER A 4 7.14 -7.39 -21.40
N ASN A 5 8.32 -7.85 -21.82
CA ASN A 5 9.35 -8.28 -20.88
C ASN A 5 10.00 -7.11 -20.14
N ILE A 6 10.08 -5.94 -20.77
CA ILE A 6 10.66 -4.75 -20.15
C ILE A 6 9.82 -4.30 -18.95
N TYR A 7 8.50 -4.27 -19.08
CA TYR A 7 7.62 -3.87 -17.97
C TYR A 7 7.64 -4.87 -16.82
N GLY A 8 7.60 -6.16 -17.12
CA GLY A 8 7.70 -7.19 -16.10
C GLY A 8 9.05 -7.19 -15.39
N ALA A 9 10.14 -7.03 -16.16
CA ALA A 9 11.48 -6.92 -15.60
C ALA A 9 11.64 -5.65 -14.76
N GLY A 10 11.02 -4.53 -15.18
CA GLY A 10 11.04 -3.29 -14.42
C GLY A 10 10.38 -3.42 -13.06
N ALA A 11 9.18 -4.00 -12.99
CA ALA A 11 8.46 -4.23 -11.74
C ALA A 11 9.22 -5.19 -10.82
N ALA A 12 9.77 -6.28 -11.35
CA ALA A 12 10.56 -7.22 -10.58
C ALA A 12 11.83 -6.57 -10.03
N SER A 13 12.51 -5.75 -10.82
CA SER A 13 13.72 -5.03 -10.40
C SER A 13 13.41 -4.03 -9.28
N ILE A 14 12.30 -3.30 -9.39
CA ILE A 14 11.85 -2.37 -8.34
C ILE A 14 11.53 -3.15 -7.06
N PHE A 15 10.82 -4.25 -7.16
CA PHE A 15 10.49 -5.09 -6.01
C PHE A 15 11.76 -5.60 -5.31
N GLU A 16 12.75 -6.05 -6.08
CA GLU A 16 14.05 -6.47 -5.55
C GLU A 16 14.81 -5.33 -4.88
N LEU A 17 14.86 -4.17 -5.53
CA LEU A 17 15.56 -2.99 -5.01
C LEU A 17 15.01 -2.55 -3.66
N PHE A 18 13.71 -2.68 -3.45
CA PHE A 18 13.02 -2.30 -2.21
C PHE A 18 12.65 -3.50 -1.34
N GLY A 19 13.34 -4.64 -1.49
CA GLY A 19 13.04 -5.87 -0.76
C GLY A 19 13.00 -5.75 0.76
N ASP A 20 13.77 -4.81 1.32
CA ASP A 20 13.77 -4.55 2.76
C ASP A 20 12.49 -3.86 3.26
N TYR A 21 11.70 -3.30 2.35
CA TYR A 21 10.51 -2.50 2.66
C TYR A 21 9.22 -3.10 2.12
N VAL A 22 9.28 -4.13 1.28
CA VAL A 22 8.10 -4.65 0.57
C VAL A 22 7.95 -6.14 0.82
N GLU A 23 6.74 -6.55 1.19
CA GLU A 23 6.35 -7.94 1.37
C GLU A 23 5.25 -8.27 0.35
N GLY A 24 5.37 -9.39 -0.35
CA GLY A 24 4.38 -9.86 -1.30
C GLY A 24 4.97 -10.17 -2.66
N ASP A 25 4.25 -9.78 -3.70
CA ASP A 25 4.59 -10.08 -5.11
C ASP A 25 4.40 -8.81 -5.96
N ALA A 26 5.29 -8.61 -6.91
CA ALA A 26 5.29 -7.44 -7.79
C ALA A 26 4.06 -7.33 -8.70
N SER A 27 3.35 -8.43 -8.93
CA SER A 27 2.23 -8.48 -9.86
C SER A 27 0.87 -8.26 -9.22
N ARG A 28 0.81 -7.92 -7.93
CA ARG A 28 -0.47 -7.77 -7.22
C ARG A 28 -1.19 -6.48 -7.58
N ALA A 29 -2.52 -6.52 -7.50
CA ALA A 29 -3.37 -5.42 -7.92
C ALA A 29 -3.24 -4.18 -7.04
N ALA A 30 -3.04 -4.36 -5.75
CA ALA A 30 -3.01 -3.26 -4.78
C ALA A 30 -1.68 -3.22 -4.04
N LEU A 31 -1.32 -2.01 -3.60
CA LEU A 31 -0.20 -1.79 -2.68
C LEU A 31 -0.75 -1.15 -1.41
N VAL A 32 -0.40 -1.72 -0.27
CA VAL A 32 -0.72 -1.17 1.04
C VAL A 32 0.54 -0.54 1.62
N LEU A 33 0.51 0.76 1.88
CA LEU A 33 1.62 1.48 2.49
C LEU A 33 1.31 1.72 3.96
N ALA A 34 2.24 1.37 4.83
CA ALA A 34 2.12 1.55 6.27
C ALA A 34 3.44 1.99 6.88
N SER A 35 3.44 2.59 8.06
CA SER A 35 4.68 2.93 8.76
C SER A 35 5.44 1.66 9.18
N LYS A 36 4.70 0.67 9.67
CA LYS A 36 5.21 -0.66 10.04
C LYS A 36 4.29 -1.72 9.46
N ARG A 37 4.72 -2.97 9.49
CA ARG A 37 3.88 -4.06 9.04
C ARG A 37 2.53 -4.02 9.77
N PRO A 38 1.39 -3.96 9.06
CA PRO A 38 0.08 -3.93 9.69
C PRO A 38 -0.17 -5.18 10.54
N CYS A 39 -1.03 -5.05 11.56
CA CYS A 39 -1.41 -6.21 12.37
C CYS A 39 -2.22 -7.22 11.55
N ASP A 40 -2.27 -8.45 12.04
CA ASP A 40 -2.98 -9.54 11.34
C ASP A 40 -4.46 -9.22 11.11
N ALA A 41 -5.10 -8.55 12.07
CA ALA A 41 -6.50 -8.14 11.92
C ALA A 41 -6.69 -7.19 10.74
N SER A 42 -5.77 -6.22 10.55
CA SER A 42 -5.81 -5.30 9.41
C SER A 42 -5.59 -6.02 8.10
N LEU A 43 -4.59 -6.89 8.05
CA LEU A 43 -4.26 -7.65 6.83
C LEU A 43 -5.41 -8.58 6.45
N ASP A 44 -6.03 -9.25 7.42
CA ASP A 44 -7.17 -10.14 7.20
C ASP A 44 -8.40 -9.36 6.69
N ALA A 45 -8.67 -8.19 7.27
CA ALA A 45 -9.76 -7.33 6.82
C ALA A 45 -9.56 -6.84 5.38
N LEU A 46 -8.34 -6.46 5.03
CA LEU A 46 -8.01 -6.06 3.65
C LEU A 46 -8.17 -7.22 2.68
N ASP A 47 -7.69 -8.40 3.05
CA ASP A 47 -7.79 -9.59 2.21
C ASP A 47 -9.24 -9.95 1.92
N LYS A 48 -10.09 -9.95 2.95
CA LYS A 48 -11.53 -10.20 2.81
C LYS A 48 -12.21 -9.13 1.96
N SER A 49 -11.82 -7.86 2.14
CA SER A 49 -12.39 -6.76 1.38
C SER A 49 -12.06 -6.87 -0.10
N PHE A 50 -10.81 -7.12 -0.44
CA PHE A 50 -10.39 -7.29 -1.84
C PHE A 50 -11.03 -8.51 -2.48
N ALA A 51 -11.19 -9.60 -1.75
CA ALA A 51 -11.91 -10.77 -2.25
C ALA A 51 -13.37 -10.43 -2.55
N ALA A 52 -14.04 -9.68 -1.66
CA ALA A 52 -15.41 -9.24 -1.86
C ALA A 52 -15.57 -8.29 -3.06
N PHE A 53 -14.52 -7.52 -3.38
CA PHE A 53 -14.54 -6.58 -4.52
C PHE A 53 -14.15 -7.24 -5.85
N GLY A 54 -13.86 -8.53 -5.85
CA GLY A 54 -13.57 -9.29 -7.07
C GLY A 54 -12.08 -9.41 -7.40
N TYR A 55 -11.18 -8.99 -6.52
CA TYR A 55 -9.72 -9.08 -6.76
C TYR A 55 -9.13 -10.44 -6.35
N GLY A 56 -9.91 -11.29 -5.68
CA GLY A 56 -9.45 -12.60 -5.25
C GLY A 56 -8.63 -12.54 -3.95
N THR A 57 -7.91 -13.62 -3.68
CA THR A 57 -6.97 -13.71 -2.55
C THR A 57 -5.60 -13.19 -2.97
N ASP A 58 -4.77 -12.83 -2.00
CA ASP A 58 -3.41 -12.32 -2.26
C ASP A 58 -3.39 -11.14 -3.25
N ALA A 59 -4.38 -10.24 -3.12
CA ALA A 59 -4.56 -9.14 -4.07
C ALA A 59 -3.64 -7.96 -3.82
N PHE A 60 -2.93 -7.92 -2.71
CA PHE A 60 -2.09 -6.77 -2.35
C PHE A 60 -0.71 -7.18 -1.84
N SER A 61 0.22 -6.27 -2.03
CA SER A 61 1.54 -6.28 -1.39
C SER A 61 1.58 -5.20 -0.32
N VAL A 62 2.48 -5.33 0.64
CA VAL A 62 2.65 -4.36 1.73
C VAL A 62 4.01 -3.70 1.61
N ALA A 63 4.03 -2.37 1.59
CA ALA A 63 5.25 -1.58 1.69
C ALA A 63 5.26 -0.87 3.04
N THR A 64 6.41 -0.84 3.70
CA THR A 64 6.56 -0.20 5.00
C THR A 64 7.60 0.92 4.94
N ILE A 65 7.36 1.99 5.70
CA ILE A 65 8.32 3.10 5.82
C ILE A 65 9.55 2.64 6.58
N GLU A 66 9.35 1.90 7.68
CA GLU A 66 10.43 1.27 8.41
C GLU A 66 10.80 -0.06 7.73
N PRO A 67 12.10 -0.43 7.72
CA PRO A 67 12.49 -1.73 7.16
C PRO A 67 11.78 -2.89 7.87
N LEU A 68 11.41 -3.91 7.11
CA LEU A 68 10.74 -5.11 7.64
C LEU A 68 11.62 -5.88 8.63
N ASP A 69 12.94 -5.85 8.40
CA ASP A 69 13.93 -6.49 9.28
C ASP A 69 14.92 -5.43 9.77
N ALA A 70 14.67 -4.90 10.98
CA ALA A 70 15.50 -3.90 11.62
C ALA A 70 16.88 -4.43 12.03
N SER A 71 17.10 -5.75 12.00
CA SER A 71 18.40 -6.35 12.35
C SER A 71 19.34 -6.47 11.14
N ALA A 72 18.87 -6.21 9.93
CA ALA A 72 19.69 -6.24 8.73
C ALA A 72 20.73 -5.11 8.74
N GLU A 73 21.94 -5.38 8.26
CA GLU A 73 22.98 -4.36 8.13
C GLU A 73 22.50 -3.23 7.23
N GLY A 74 22.53 -2.00 7.74
CA GLY A 74 22.09 -0.81 7.03
C GLY A 74 20.58 -0.65 6.97
N GLY A 75 19.80 -1.48 7.71
CA GLY A 75 18.36 -1.55 7.64
C GLY A 75 17.58 -0.50 8.44
N ASP A 76 18.25 0.47 9.05
CA ASP A 76 17.58 1.45 9.90
C ASP A 76 17.15 2.74 9.16
N ILE A 77 17.37 2.81 7.85
CA ILE A 77 17.04 3.99 7.06
C ILE A 77 15.58 3.90 6.63
N PRO A 78 14.71 4.84 7.08
CA PRO A 78 13.31 4.84 6.64
C PRO A 78 13.20 5.12 5.14
N LEU A 79 12.13 4.61 4.53
CA LEU A 79 11.77 4.90 3.15
C LEU A 79 11.46 6.40 3.03
N ASP A 80 12.12 7.12 2.13
CA ASP A 80 11.87 8.53 1.92
C ASP A 80 10.85 8.77 0.79
N SER A 81 10.48 10.04 0.58
CA SER A 81 9.45 10.40 -0.39
C SER A 81 9.85 10.09 -1.84
N GLN A 82 11.12 10.27 -2.19
CA GLN A 82 11.61 9.96 -3.54
C GLN A 82 11.59 8.45 -3.78
N ALA A 83 12.03 7.69 -2.79
CA ALA A 83 12.01 6.23 -2.85
C ALA A 83 10.59 5.70 -2.92
N LEU A 84 9.66 6.28 -2.17
CA LEU A 84 8.25 5.90 -2.23
C LEU A 84 7.66 6.13 -3.62
N PHE A 85 7.92 7.30 -4.21
CA PHE A 85 7.46 7.61 -5.56
C PHE A 85 7.98 6.58 -6.56
N LEU A 86 9.26 6.27 -6.51
CA LEU A 86 9.89 5.29 -7.40
C LEU A 86 9.29 3.90 -7.20
N LEU A 87 9.06 3.50 -5.94
CA LEU A 87 8.47 2.21 -5.60
C LEU A 87 7.05 2.09 -6.17
N VAL A 88 6.19 3.06 -5.87
CA VAL A 88 4.78 3.01 -6.30
C VAL A 88 4.67 3.07 -7.82
N GLU A 89 5.35 4.03 -8.45
CA GLU A 89 5.27 4.18 -9.91
C GLU A 89 5.97 3.03 -10.64
N GLY A 90 7.01 2.47 -10.04
CA GLY A 90 7.69 1.31 -10.60
C GLY A 90 6.88 0.02 -10.53
N LEU A 91 6.16 -0.22 -9.44
CA LEU A 91 5.24 -1.35 -9.32
C LEU A 91 3.93 -1.13 -10.06
N ASP A 92 3.53 0.12 -10.20
CA ASP A 92 2.31 0.55 -10.88
C ASP A 92 1.06 -0.25 -10.43
N PRO A 93 0.73 -0.25 -9.13
CA PRO A 93 -0.47 -0.94 -8.66
C PRO A 93 -1.73 -0.24 -9.17
N LEU A 94 -2.81 -1.00 -9.30
CA LEU A 94 -4.11 -0.44 -9.68
C LEU A 94 -4.72 0.38 -8.55
N LEU A 95 -4.45 -0.02 -7.31
CA LEU A 95 -5.03 0.59 -6.11
C LEU A 95 -3.93 0.86 -5.08
N LEU A 96 -4.09 1.93 -4.30
CA LEU A 96 -3.17 2.27 -3.22
C LEU A 96 -3.96 2.45 -1.92
N ILE A 97 -3.48 1.83 -0.84
CA ILE A 97 -4.02 1.99 0.50
C ILE A 97 -2.92 2.53 1.40
N CYS A 98 -3.16 3.67 2.05
CA CYS A 98 -2.29 4.14 3.12
C CYS A 98 -2.94 3.77 4.45
N ALA A 99 -2.27 2.96 5.25
CA ALA A 99 -2.86 2.32 6.43
C ALA A 99 -2.77 3.18 7.69
N ASP A 100 -1.96 4.21 7.69
CA ASP A 100 -1.77 5.08 8.87
C ASP A 100 -1.36 6.50 8.47
N ALA A 101 -1.34 7.40 9.46
CA ALA A 101 -1.06 8.81 9.25
C ALA A 101 0.34 9.08 8.68
N GLU A 102 1.33 8.30 9.10
CA GLU A 102 2.69 8.45 8.57
C GLU A 102 2.75 8.08 7.08
N ALA A 103 2.05 7.02 6.70
CA ALA A 103 1.95 6.62 5.30
C ALA A 103 1.27 7.69 4.46
N VAL A 104 0.18 8.28 4.96
CA VAL A 104 -0.52 9.39 4.28
C VAL A 104 0.42 10.59 4.14
N SER A 105 1.14 10.96 5.20
CA SER A 105 2.08 12.08 5.16
C SER A 105 3.19 11.87 4.14
N LEU A 106 3.76 10.68 4.09
CA LEU A 106 4.81 10.36 3.14
C LEU A 106 4.28 10.40 1.70
N ALA A 107 3.06 9.90 1.48
CA ALA A 107 2.41 9.98 0.17
C ALA A 107 2.17 11.43 -0.26
N CYS A 108 1.76 12.30 0.68
CA CYS A 108 1.61 13.73 0.40
C CYS A 108 2.92 14.34 -0.09
N LEU A 109 4.03 14.03 0.57
CA LEU A 109 5.35 14.50 0.15
C LEU A 109 5.78 13.93 -1.19
N ALA A 110 5.59 12.63 -1.39
CA ALA A 110 6.01 11.93 -2.60
C ALA A 110 5.29 12.45 -3.84
N TYR A 111 4.01 12.76 -3.74
CA TYR A 111 3.16 13.19 -4.85
C TYR A 111 2.89 14.68 -4.86
N ARG A 112 3.47 15.44 -3.94
CA ARG A 112 3.29 16.90 -3.82
C ARG A 112 1.82 17.28 -3.81
N SER A 113 1.02 16.54 -3.04
CA SER A 113 -0.43 16.69 -2.95
C SER A 113 -0.86 16.67 -1.50
N GLN A 114 -2.08 17.16 -1.25
CA GLN A 114 -2.70 17.10 0.06
C GLN A 114 -3.78 16.02 0.03
N PHE A 115 -3.56 14.96 0.79
CA PHE A 115 -4.55 13.89 0.95
C PHE A 115 -5.15 13.97 2.36
N GLU A 116 -6.47 13.91 2.44
CA GLU A 116 -7.16 13.88 3.72
C GLU A 116 -7.10 12.48 4.33
N GLN A 117 -6.99 12.41 5.65
CA GLN A 117 -7.06 11.15 6.37
C GLN A 117 -8.52 10.67 6.46
N ASP A 118 -8.71 9.36 6.52
CA ASP A 118 -10.03 8.71 6.55
C ASP A 118 -10.92 9.13 5.38
N ALA A 119 -10.32 9.18 4.19
CA ALA A 119 -11.01 9.60 2.98
C ALA A 119 -10.49 8.83 1.75
N PRO A 120 -11.33 8.70 0.71
CA PRO A 120 -10.84 8.25 -0.59
C PRO A 120 -9.99 9.34 -1.24
N ALA A 121 -9.10 8.94 -2.14
CA ALA A 121 -8.22 9.85 -2.86
C ALA A 121 -7.90 9.33 -4.25
N ARG A 122 -7.23 10.16 -5.03
CA ARG A 122 -6.66 9.80 -6.32
C ARG A 122 -5.17 10.15 -6.30
N VAL A 123 -4.34 9.18 -6.56
CA VAL A 123 -2.88 9.35 -6.57
C VAL A 123 -2.41 9.15 -8.02
N LEU A 124 -2.19 10.24 -8.74
CA LEU A 124 -1.94 10.26 -10.19
C LEU A 124 -3.00 9.46 -10.95
N GLY A 125 -4.28 9.70 -10.62
CA GLY A 125 -5.41 9.01 -11.25
C GLY A 125 -5.73 7.64 -10.69
N ARG A 126 -4.86 7.06 -9.89
CA ARG A 126 -5.03 5.75 -9.26
C ARG A 126 -5.97 5.88 -8.07
N PRO A 127 -7.04 5.06 -7.98
CA PRO A 127 -7.90 5.06 -6.80
C PRO A 127 -7.12 4.68 -5.54
N ALA A 128 -7.38 5.39 -4.45
CA ALA A 128 -6.68 5.18 -3.19
C ALA A 128 -7.62 5.42 -2.01
N VAL A 129 -7.27 4.87 -0.86
CA VAL A 129 -7.91 5.16 0.42
C VAL A 129 -6.83 5.52 1.43
N MET A 130 -7.06 6.62 2.14
CA MET A 130 -6.13 7.16 3.13
C MET A 130 -6.72 6.94 4.52
N PHE A 131 -6.12 6.04 5.30
CA PHE A 131 -6.53 5.81 6.69
C PHE A 131 -5.64 6.59 7.64
N ARG A 132 -6.24 7.16 8.67
CA ARG A 132 -5.48 7.71 9.79
C ARG A 132 -4.80 6.61 10.60
N ASN A 133 -5.53 5.53 10.89
CA ASN A 133 -5.00 4.37 11.60
C ASN A 133 -5.94 3.18 11.41
N LEU A 134 -5.66 2.37 10.40
CA LEU A 134 -6.46 1.19 10.10
C LEU A 134 -6.46 0.19 11.26
N GLY A 135 -5.31 0.02 11.92
CA GLY A 135 -5.19 -0.89 13.07
C GLY A 135 -6.13 -0.52 14.21
N ALA A 136 -6.24 0.77 14.53
CA ALA A 136 -7.16 1.26 15.55
C ALA A 136 -8.62 1.02 15.17
N LEU A 137 -8.97 1.13 13.90
CA LEU A 137 -10.33 0.85 13.43
C LEU A 137 -10.70 -0.63 13.62
N MET A 138 -9.73 -1.52 13.59
CA MET A 138 -9.98 -2.96 13.77
C MET A 138 -10.31 -3.34 15.23
N GLU A 139 -10.15 -2.41 16.17
CA GLU A 139 -10.40 -2.68 17.60
C GLU A 139 -11.88 -2.65 17.99
N SER A 140 -12.76 -2.16 17.11
CA SER A 140 -14.21 -2.07 17.39
C SER A 140 -15.02 -2.39 16.13
N ASP A 141 -16.27 -2.81 16.33
CA ASP A 141 -17.19 -3.07 15.21
C ASP A 141 -17.52 -1.80 14.46
N ALA A 142 -17.68 -0.68 15.14
CA ALA A 142 -17.90 0.64 14.52
C ALA A 142 -16.70 1.04 13.66
N GLY A 143 -15.48 0.82 14.14
CA GLY A 143 -14.26 1.06 13.39
C GLY A 143 -14.16 0.19 12.14
N LYS A 144 -14.47 -1.09 12.27
CA LYS A 144 -14.48 -2.03 11.13
C LYS A 144 -15.48 -1.61 10.06
N GLN A 145 -16.66 -1.16 10.46
CA GLN A 145 -17.68 -0.65 9.54
C GLN A 145 -17.20 0.62 8.82
N LYS A 146 -16.53 1.52 9.53
CA LYS A 146 -15.95 2.74 8.96
C LYS A 146 -14.89 2.39 7.92
N ALA A 147 -14.00 1.45 8.24
CA ALA A 147 -12.98 0.99 7.31
C ALA A 147 -13.60 0.35 6.06
N TRP A 148 -14.60 -0.50 6.24
CA TRP A 148 -15.32 -1.13 5.13
C TRP A 148 -15.97 -0.10 4.23
N LYS A 149 -16.63 0.92 4.82
CA LYS A 149 -17.27 1.98 4.07
C LYS A 149 -16.27 2.76 3.21
N LEU A 150 -15.09 3.04 3.75
CA LEU A 150 -14.02 3.71 2.99
C LEU A 150 -13.49 2.82 1.88
N LEU A 151 -13.24 1.54 2.15
CA LEU A 151 -12.76 0.60 1.14
C LEU A 151 -13.76 0.39 0.02
N LYS A 152 -15.05 0.50 0.29
CA LYS A 152 -16.10 0.39 -0.74
C LYS A 152 -16.05 1.49 -1.80
N SER A 153 -15.32 2.57 -1.55
CA SER A 153 -15.09 3.61 -2.55
C SER A 153 -14.17 3.15 -3.68
N LEU A 154 -13.42 2.06 -3.47
CA LEU A 154 -12.55 1.50 -4.50
C LEU A 154 -13.38 0.82 -5.59
N PRO A 155 -12.91 0.87 -6.87
CA PRO A 155 -13.62 0.20 -7.95
C PRO A 155 -13.60 -1.32 -7.74
N ARG A 156 -14.68 -1.96 -8.19
CA ARG A 156 -14.79 -3.41 -8.19
C ARG A 156 -14.20 -3.98 -9.47
N ARG A 157 -13.75 -5.19 -9.38
CA ARG A 157 -13.21 -5.91 -10.53
C ARG A 157 -14.22 -6.94 -11.07
#